data_5de42c5ec37ec81919cd09bc203af4e1
#
_entry.id   5de42c5ec37ec81919cd09bc203af4e1
#
_cell.length_a   1.000
_cell.length_b   1.000
_cell.length_c   1.000
_cell.angle_alpha   90.00
_cell.angle_beta   90.00
_cell.angle_gamma   90.00
#
_symmetry.space_group_name_H-M   'P 1'
#
loop_
_entity.id
_entity.type
_entity.pdbx_description
1 polymer ?
#
loop_
_entity_poly.entity_id
_entity_poly.type
_entity_poly.pdbx_seq_one_letter_code
_entity_poly.pdbx_strand_id
1 'polypeptide(L)'
;IRLSLVGSEMCIRDRYEGSLWSRGILPQDTSKMLRDERGGHVEVDESSSLDWDTLRARIKQHGMRNSNCVAIAPTATISNIIGVSACIEPTFQNLYVKSNLSGEFTVVNDYLVRDLKKLGLWDEVMVADLKYFDGSLSRIDRVPSELRELYATAFEVEPSWLVECASRRQKWIDQAQSLNIYMSGASGKKLDDTYKLAWLRGLKLSLIHISEPTRLRRI
;
A
#
# COMPACT_ATOMS: atom_id res chain seq x y z
N ILE A 1 5.84 -19.29 25.22
CA ILE A 1 4.55 -19.02 24.51
C ILE A 1 3.44 -18.66 25.52
N ARG A 2 3.45 -19.18 26.72
CA ARG A 2 2.48 -18.81 27.77
C ARG A 2 2.66 -17.40 28.31
N LEU A 3 3.83 -16.82 28.21
CA LEU A 3 4.13 -15.45 28.68
C LEU A 3 3.48 -14.34 27.83
N SER A 4 3.14 -14.61 26.58
CA SER A 4 2.45 -13.66 25.72
C SER A 4 0.92 -13.66 25.92
N LEU A 5 0.38 -14.71 26.54
CA LEU A 5 -1.06 -14.84 26.81
C LEU A 5 -1.41 -14.41 28.25
N VAL A 6 -0.43 -14.44 29.15
CA VAL A 6 -0.53 -13.84 30.46
C VAL A 6 0.09 -12.43 30.39
N GLY A 7 -0.41 -11.63 29.47
CA GLY A 7 -0.41 -10.22 29.72
C GLY A 7 -1.28 -10.06 30.96
N SER A 8 -0.66 -9.90 32.15
CA SER A 8 -1.38 -9.43 33.31
C SER A 8 -2.21 -8.23 32.84
N GLU A 9 -3.39 -8.02 33.43
CA GLU A 9 -4.17 -6.80 33.18
C GLU A 9 -3.29 -5.55 33.26
N MET A 10 -2.26 -5.61 34.10
CA MET A 10 -1.21 -4.61 34.23
C MET A 10 -0.45 -4.34 32.94
N CYS A 11 0.04 -5.35 32.21
CA CYS A 11 0.72 -5.14 30.93
C CYS A 11 -0.21 -4.64 29.83
N ILE A 12 -1.49 -4.89 29.91
CA ILE A 12 -2.50 -4.40 28.96
C ILE A 12 -2.79 -2.94 29.23
N ARG A 13 -2.93 -2.54 30.48
CA ARG A 13 -3.13 -1.13 30.87
C ARG A 13 -1.91 -0.27 30.61
N ASP A 14 -0.72 -0.77 30.89
CA ASP A 14 0.55 -0.06 30.67
C ASP A 14 0.77 0.29 29.19
N ARG A 15 0.26 -0.53 28.26
CA ARG A 15 0.34 -0.24 26.82
C ARG A 15 -0.69 0.79 26.35
N TYR A 16 -1.82 0.87 26.99
CA TYR A 16 -2.86 1.83 26.67
C TYR A 16 -2.53 3.21 27.27
N GLU A 17 -2.06 3.24 28.53
CA GLU A 17 -1.75 4.48 29.23
C GLU A 17 -0.63 5.26 28.52
N GLY A 18 -0.82 6.57 28.36
CA GLY A 18 0.10 7.42 27.62
C GLY A 18 -0.05 7.37 26.09
N SER A 19 -0.83 6.44 25.56
CA SER A 19 -1.14 6.39 24.12
C SER A 19 -2.04 7.56 23.69
N LEU A 20 -2.15 7.80 22.39
CA LEU A 20 -3.10 8.77 21.85
C LEU A 20 -4.54 8.40 22.23
N TRP A 21 -4.88 7.13 22.20
CA TRP A 21 -6.19 6.63 22.56
C TRP A 21 -6.56 6.93 24.03
N SER A 22 -5.61 6.82 24.96
CA SER A 22 -5.84 7.13 26.38
C SER A 22 -6.10 8.63 26.61
N ARG A 23 -5.59 9.47 25.74
CA ARG A 23 -5.82 10.92 25.72
C ARG A 23 -7.09 11.31 24.96
N GLY A 24 -7.85 10.33 24.46
CA GLY A 24 -9.05 10.54 23.66
C GLY A 24 -8.78 11.02 22.23
N ILE A 25 -7.57 10.84 21.74
CA ILE A 25 -7.15 11.20 20.40
C ILE A 25 -7.23 9.95 19.51
N LEU A 26 -8.17 9.94 18.58
CA LEU A 26 -8.37 8.86 17.63
C LEU A 26 -7.53 9.12 16.35
N PRO A 27 -7.32 8.11 15.48
CA PRO A 27 -6.50 8.29 14.29
C PRO A 27 -6.89 9.50 13.43
N GLN A 28 -8.17 9.75 13.20
CA GLN A 28 -8.64 10.90 12.43
C GLN A 28 -8.31 12.26 13.05
N ASP A 29 -8.25 12.35 14.38
CA ASP A 29 -7.93 13.59 15.08
C ASP A 29 -6.48 14.03 14.80
N THR A 30 -5.61 13.08 14.43
CA THR A 30 -4.21 13.36 14.14
C THR A 30 -4.02 14.24 12.90
N SER A 31 -4.98 14.27 11.97
CA SER A 31 -4.95 15.16 10.80
C SER A 31 -5.06 16.63 11.21
N LYS A 32 -5.94 16.92 12.19
CA LYS A 32 -6.07 18.27 12.73
C LYS A 32 -4.80 18.69 13.49
N MET A 33 -4.29 17.82 14.34
CA MET A 33 -3.03 18.09 15.07
C MET A 33 -1.89 18.39 14.10
N LEU A 34 -1.76 17.60 13.04
CA LEU A 34 -0.74 17.80 12.02
C LEU A 34 -0.90 19.13 11.28
N ARG A 35 -2.14 19.53 11.01
CA ARG A 35 -2.45 20.82 10.37
C ARG A 35 -2.01 21.98 11.28
N ASP A 36 -2.34 21.90 12.56
CA ASP A 36 -1.98 22.92 13.54
C ASP A 36 -0.44 23.03 13.67
N GLU A 37 0.26 21.90 13.76
CA GLU A 37 1.73 21.86 13.83
C GLU A 37 2.43 22.39 12.58
N ARG A 38 1.83 22.22 11.40
CA ARG A 38 2.37 22.67 10.10
C ARG A 38 1.85 24.02 9.63
N GLY A 39 1.24 24.82 10.52
CA GLY A 39 0.74 26.16 10.17
C GLY A 39 -0.30 26.17 9.05
N GLY A 40 -1.13 25.13 8.96
CA GLY A 40 -2.18 25.01 7.94
C GLY A 40 -1.75 24.32 6.63
N HIS A 41 -0.47 24.03 6.45
CA HIS A 41 0.05 23.38 5.22
C HIS A 41 -0.22 21.87 5.18
N VAL A 42 -1.49 21.49 5.28
CA VAL A 42 -1.95 20.09 5.16
C VAL A 42 -3.28 20.07 4.43
N GLU A 43 -3.34 19.32 3.36
CA GLU A 43 -4.54 19.12 2.54
C GLU A 43 -4.98 17.66 2.62
N VAL A 44 -5.83 17.33 3.59
CA VAL A 44 -6.33 15.99 3.86
C VAL A 44 -7.85 15.98 3.84
N ASP A 45 -8.45 14.92 3.29
CA ASP A 45 -9.88 14.66 3.43
C ASP A 45 -10.20 14.25 4.87
N GLU A 46 -10.99 15.05 5.58
CA GLU A 46 -11.41 14.84 6.97
C GLU A 46 -12.81 14.20 7.08
N SER A 47 -13.44 13.84 5.97
CA SER A 47 -14.77 13.23 5.99
C SER A 47 -14.79 11.94 6.81
N SER A 48 -15.86 11.73 7.56
CA SER A 48 -16.10 10.53 8.37
C SER A 48 -17.60 10.23 8.41
N SER A 49 -17.95 8.95 8.21
CA SER A 49 -19.34 8.46 8.27
C SER A 49 -19.62 7.58 9.49
N LEU A 50 -18.59 7.31 10.31
CA LEU A 50 -18.73 6.46 11.50
C LEU A 50 -18.93 7.29 12.76
N ASP A 51 -19.64 6.72 13.74
CA ASP A 51 -19.85 7.35 15.06
C ASP A 51 -18.62 7.16 15.95
N TRP A 52 -17.69 8.08 15.81
CA TRP A 52 -16.45 8.09 16.59
C TRP A 52 -16.64 8.61 18.02
N ASP A 53 -17.66 9.41 18.26
CA ASP A 53 -17.91 9.98 19.58
C ASP A 53 -18.39 8.91 20.56
N THR A 54 -19.29 8.04 20.13
CA THR A 54 -19.66 6.85 20.92
C THR A 54 -18.48 5.94 21.18
N LEU A 55 -17.61 5.71 20.18
CA LEU A 55 -16.40 4.92 20.39
C LEU A 55 -15.46 5.58 21.41
N ARG A 56 -15.25 6.88 21.31
CA ARG A 56 -14.42 7.66 22.25
C ARG A 56 -14.94 7.56 23.68
N ALA A 57 -16.25 7.69 23.87
CA ALA A 57 -16.89 7.56 25.18
C ALA A 57 -16.69 6.15 25.76
N ARG A 58 -16.85 5.11 24.96
CA ARG A 58 -16.63 3.71 25.37
C ARG A 58 -15.16 3.45 25.74
N ILE A 59 -14.21 3.97 24.97
CA ILE A 59 -12.77 3.82 25.29
C ILE A 59 -12.44 4.53 26.58
N LYS A 60 -12.98 5.72 26.81
CA LYS A 60 -12.80 6.47 28.07
C LYS A 60 -13.34 5.69 29.27
N GLN A 61 -14.45 4.99 29.12
CA GLN A 61 -15.08 4.22 30.18
C GLN A 61 -14.38 2.90 30.47
N HIS A 62 -13.99 2.15 29.43
CA HIS A 62 -13.50 0.77 29.56
C HIS A 62 -12.00 0.61 29.30
N GLY A 63 -11.34 1.64 28.73
CA GLY A 63 -9.98 1.53 28.24
C GLY A 63 -9.86 0.71 26.95
N MET A 64 -8.63 0.42 26.56
CA MET A 64 -8.30 -0.42 25.42
C MET A 64 -7.22 -1.42 25.78
N ARG A 65 -7.16 -2.50 25.01
CA ARG A 65 -6.16 -3.55 25.18
C ARG A 65 -4.80 -3.15 24.63
N ASN A 66 -4.79 -2.40 23.51
CA ASN A 66 -3.58 -2.08 22.76
C ASN A 66 -3.40 -0.56 22.65
N SER A 67 -2.15 -0.12 22.57
CA SER A 67 -1.81 1.28 22.30
C SER A 67 -2.00 1.68 20.85
N ASN A 68 -1.97 0.70 19.95
CA ASN A 68 -2.16 0.86 18.51
C ASN A 68 -2.97 -0.31 17.97
N CYS A 69 -3.87 -0.04 17.02
CA CYS A 69 -4.79 -1.03 16.48
C CYS A 69 -4.56 -1.32 15.00
N VAL A 70 -4.15 -0.32 14.22
CA VAL A 70 -4.08 -0.43 12.76
C VAL A 70 -2.73 0.05 12.23
N ALA A 71 -2.11 -0.79 11.41
CA ALA A 71 -0.91 -0.49 10.65
C ALA A 71 -1.02 -1.09 9.25
N ILE A 72 -0.33 -0.51 8.28
CA ILE A 72 -0.15 -1.11 6.96
C ILE A 72 1.31 -1.51 6.81
N ALA A 73 1.54 -2.83 6.83
CA ALA A 73 2.85 -3.43 6.69
C ALA A 73 3.14 -3.80 5.21
N PRO A 74 4.42 -3.92 4.81
CA PRO A 74 4.78 -4.28 3.43
C PRO A 74 4.43 -5.72 3.05
N THR A 75 4.14 -6.61 3.99
CA THR A 75 3.69 -8.01 3.82
C THR A 75 4.52 -8.86 2.83
N ALA A 76 5.78 -8.51 2.59
CA ALA A 76 6.62 -9.10 1.55
C ALA A 76 6.81 -10.62 1.68
N THR A 77 6.89 -11.15 2.90
CA THR A 77 7.08 -12.59 3.16
C THR A 77 5.77 -13.29 3.45
N ILE A 78 4.91 -12.70 4.28
CA ILE A 78 3.66 -13.33 4.70
C ILE A 78 2.69 -13.52 3.54
N SER A 79 2.70 -12.62 2.56
CA SER A 79 1.90 -12.74 1.35
C SER A 79 2.22 -14.01 0.55
N ASN A 80 3.47 -14.42 0.51
CA ASN A 80 3.88 -15.67 -0.16
C ASN A 80 3.35 -16.91 0.56
N ILE A 81 3.23 -16.86 1.89
CA ILE A 81 2.73 -17.99 2.69
C ILE A 81 1.23 -18.19 2.45
N ILE A 82 0.48 -17.11 2.37
CA ILE A 82 -0.98 -17.15 2.19
C ILE A 82 -1.44 -17.06 0.73
N GLY A 83 -0.52 -16.93 -0.22
CA GLY A 83 -0.82 -16.94 -1.65
C GLY A 83 -1.55 -15.69 -2.17
N VAL A 84 -1.22 -14.51 -1.64
CA VAL A 84 -1.77 -13.22 -2.08
C VAL A 84 -0.64 -12.30 -2.57
N SER A 85 -1.00 -11.21 -3.25
CA SER A 85 -0.03 -10.18 -3.63
C SER A 85 0.56 -9.49 -2.41
N ALA A 86 1.86 -9.19 -2.45
CA ALA A 86 2.50 -8.37 -1.43
C ALA A 86 2.05 -6.92 -1.56
N CYS A 87 2.02 -6.22 -0.42
CA CYS A 87 1.68 -4.80 -0.35
C CYS A 87 0.22 -4.48 -0.72
N ILE A 88 -0.14 -3.22 -0.65
CA ILE A 88 -1.48 -2.71 -0.97
C ILE A 88 -1.49 -1.98 -2.33
N GLU A 89 -0.32 -1.77 -2.91
CA GLU A 89 -0.13 -1.12 -4.19
C GLU A 89 -0.41 -2.08 -5.36
N PRO A 90 -0.57 -1.56 -6.59
CA PRO A 90 -0.65 -2.39 -7.79
C PRO A 90 0.56 -3.32 -7.94
N THR A 91 0.36 -4.46 -8.59
CA THR A 91 1.45 -5.40 -8.87
C THR A 91 2.48 -4.75 -9.79
N PHE A 92 3.77 -5.00 -9.53
CA PHE A 92 4.83 -4.41 -10.36
C PHE A 92 4.90 -5.01 -11.78
N GLN A 93 4.49 -6.28 -11.95
CA GLN A 93 4.40 -6.97 -13.23
C GLN A 93 3.31 -8.04 -13.17
N ASN A 94 2.62 -8.31 -14.28
CA ASN A 94 1.62 -9.40 -14.36
C ASN A 94 2.24 -10.76 -14.68
N LEU A 95 3.47 -10.80 -15.16
CA LEU A 95 4.27 -12.01 -15.37
C LEU A 95 5.73 -11.70 -15.06
N TYR A 96 6.34 -12.46 -14.16
CA TYR A 96 7.75 -12.30 -13.78
C TYR A 96 8.36 -13.59 -13.26
N VAL A 97 9.68 -13.63 -13.20
CA VAL A 97 10.42 -14.72 -12.59
C VAL A 97 10.89 -14.30 -11.21
N LYS A 98 10.56 -15.07 -10.20
CA LYS A 98 11.03 -14.91 -8.84
C LYS A 98 12.14 -15.91 -8.59
N SER A 99 13.34 -15.44 -8.33
CA SER A 99 14.49 -16.27 -7.97
C SER A 99 14.74 -16.24 -6.46
N ASN A 100 15.01 -17.39 -5.87
CA ASN A 100 15.43 -17.55 -4.49
C ASN A 100 16.42 -18.71 -4.37
N LEU A 101 16.86 -19.04 -3.14
CA LEU A 101 17.80 -20.14 -2.88
C LEU A 101 17.28 -21.51 -3.31
N SER A 102 15.98 -21.69 -3.47
CA SER A 102 15.35 -22.95 -3.88
C SER A 102 15.15 -23.05 -5.40
N GLY A 103 15.42 -22.00 -6.16
CA GLY A 103 15.28 -21.99 -7.61
C GLY A 103 14.55 -20.77 -8.17
N GLU A 104 14.15 -20.89 -9.43
CA GLU A 104 13.41 -19.86 -10.16
C GLU A 104 11.95 -20.31 -10.35
N PHE A 105 11.04 -19.40 -10.05
CA PHE A 105 9.61 -19.63 -10.12
C PHE A 105 8.97 -18.58 -11.01
N THR A 106 8.26 -19.01 -12.03
CA THR A 106 7.43 -18.10 -12.84
C THR A 106 6.15 -17.78 -12.07
N VAL A 107 5.93 -16.51 -11.82
CA VAL A 107 4.71 -15.98 -11.18
C VAL A 107 3.89 -15.24 -12.22
N VAL A 108 2.63 -15.56 -12.29
CA VAL A 108 1.66 -14.89 -13.17
C VAL A 108 0.47 -14.40 -12.36
N ASN A 109 -0.14 -13.32 -12.81
CA ASN A 109 -1.37 -12.82 -12.21
C ASN A 109 -2.56 -13.73 -12.60
N ASP A 110 -3.00 -14.58 -11.68
CA ASP A 110 -4.07 -15.56 -11.92
C ASP A 110 -5.40 -14.92 -12.33
N TYR A 111 -5.71 -13.73 -11.84
CA TYR A 111 -6.93 -13.00 -12.22
C TYR A 111 -6.87 -12.60 -13.70
N LEU A 112 -5.74 -12.05 -14.13
CA LEU A 112 -5.51 -11.74 -15.55
C LEU A 112 -5.66 -12.97 -16.43
N VAL A 113 -5.03 -14.09 -16.03
CA VAL A 113 -5.12 -15.35 -16.81
C VAL A 113 -6.57 -15.83 -16.95
N ARG A 114 -7.35 -15.76 -15.85
CA ARG A 114 -8.77 -16.14 -15.88
C ARG A 114 -9.58 -15.26 -16.84
N ASP A 115 -9.34 -13.97 -16.82
CA ASP A 115 -10.09 -13.05 -17.67
C ASP A 115 -9.67 -13.17 -19.14
N LEU A 116 -8.39 -13.34 -19.43
CA LEU A 116 -7.91 -13.62 -20.78
C LEU A 116 -8.44 -14.97 -21.32
N LYS A 117 -8.54 -16.00 -20.46
CA LYS A 117 -9.16 -17.29 -20.83
C LYS A 117 -10.63 -17.15 -21.18
N LYS A 118 -11.41 -16.36 -20.42
CA LYS A 118 -12.83 -16.08 -20.72
C LYS A 118 -13.01 -15.45 -22.10
N LEU A 119 -12.04 -14.62 -22.51
CA LEU A 119 -12.05 -13.96 -23.82
C LEU A 119 -11.41 -14.79 -24.95
N GLY A 120 -10.90 -15.98 -24.65
CA GLY A 120 -10.18 -16.81 -25.63
C GLY A 120 -8.83 -16.22 -26.05
N LEU A 121 -8.26 -15.30 -25.25
CA LEU A 121 -7.00 -14.60 -25.59
C LEU A 121 -5.77 -15.22 -24.91
N TRP A 122 -5.94 -16.22 -24.05
CA TRP A 122 -4.83 -16.88 -23.38
C TRP A 122 -4.25 -18.00 -24.25
N ASP A 123 -3.18 -17.68 -24.96
CA ASP A 123 -2.46 -18.56 -25.86
C ASP A 123 -0.94 -18.35 -25.75
N GLU A 124 -0.15 -19.10 -26.54
CA GLU A 124 1.31 -19.00 -26.53
C GLU A 124 1.80 -17.61 -26.98
N VAL A 125 1.08 -16.95 -27.88
CA VAL A 125 1.41 -15.59 -28.33
C VAL A 125 1.22 -14.61 -27.20
N MET A 126 0.13 -14.72 -26.41
CA MET A 126 -0.10 -13.88 -25.24
C MET A 126 1.03 -14.03 -24.18
N VAL A 127 1.46 -15.26 -23.95
CA VAL A 127 2.57 -15.52 -23.03
C VAL A 127 3.87 -14.91 -23.55
N ALA A 128 4.12 -15.01 -24.86
CA ALA A 128 5.29 -14.38 -25.48
C ALA A 128 5.22 -12.85 -25.41
N ASP A 129 4.07 -12.26 -25.68
CA ASP A 129 3.85 -10.81 -25.57
C ASP A 129 4.07 -10.33 -24.12
N LEU A 130 3.49 -11.01 -23.13
CA LEU A 130 3.68 -10.68 -21.71
C LEU A 130 5.16 -10.74 -21.29
N LYS A 131 5.92 -11.72 -21.79
CA LYS A 131 7.36 -11.80 -21.56
C LYS A 131 8.12 -10.66 -22.23
N TYR A 132 7.72 -10.32 -23.46
CA TYR A 132 8.38 -9.27 -24.24
C TYR A 132 8.14 -7.86 -23.63
N PHE A 133 6.93 -7.62 -23.13
CA PHE A 133 6.54 -6.35 -22.51
C PHE A 133 6.66 -6.33 -21.00
N ASP A 134 7.47 -7.20 -20.39
CA ASP A 134 7.72 -7.25 -18.95
C ASP A 134 6.44 -7.33 -18.10
N GLY A 135 5.44 -8.09 -18.57
CA GLY A 135 4.16 -8.27 -17.89
C GLY A 135 3.17 -7.12 -18.05
N SER A 136 3.49 -6.11 -18.85
CA SER A 136 2.56 -5.01 -19.18
C SER A 136 1.61 -5.42 -20.31
N LEU A 137 0.36 -4.97 -20.22
CA LEU A 137 -0.65 -5.13 -21.27
C LEU A 137 -0.79 -3.90 -22.16
N SER A 138 -0.18 -2.79 -21.83
CA SER A 138 -0.43 -1.49 -22.45
C SER A 138 -0.16 -1.46 -23.98
N ARG A 139 0.75 -2.31 -24.44
CA ARG A 139 1.15 -2.40 -25.86
C ARG A 139 0.64 -3.65 -26.57
N ILE A 140 -0.27 -4.41 -25.96
CA ILE A 140 -0.84 -5.61 -26.55
C ILE A 140 -2.23 -5.26 -27.11
N ASP A 141 -2.28 -4.87 -28.37
CA ASP A 141 -3.48 -4.31 -29.01
C ASP A 141 -4.69 -5.24 -29.02
N ARG A 142 -4.49 -6.55 -29.03
CA ARG A 142 -5.56 -7.53 -28.99
C ARG A 142 -6.27 -7.65 -27.64
N VAL A 143 -5.71 -7.05 -26.57
CA VAL A 143 -6.34 -6.98 -25.26
C VAL A 143 -7.27 -5.77 -25.19
N PRO A 144 -8.54 -5.92 -24.76
CA PRO A 144 -9.45 -4.81 -24.59
C PRO A 144 -8.91 -3.73 -23.65
N SER A 145 -9.21 -2.45 -23.95
CA SER A 145 -8.74 -1.30 -23.14
C SER A 145 -9.06 -1.42 -21.66
N GLU A 146 -10.28 -1.88 -21.36
CA GLU A 146 -10.74 -2.08 -19.97
C GLU A 146 -9.85 -3.04 -19.19
N LEU A 147 -9.38 -4.13 -19.83
CA LEU A 147 -8.45 -5.05 -19.16
C LEU A 147 -7.03 -4.48 -19.08
N ARG A 148 -6.60 -3.71 -20.07
CA ARG A 148 -5.30 -3.03 -20.03
C ARG A 148 -5.24 -2.03 -18.86
N GLU A 149 -6.32 -1.30 -18.62
CA GLU A 149 -6.43 -0.37 -17.49
C GLU A 149 -6.54 -1.11 -16.16
N LEU A 150 -7.38 -2.16 -16.09
CA LEU A 150 -7.58 -2.94 -14.86
C LEU A 150 -6.29 -3.61 -14.37
N TYR A 151 -5.50 -4.15 -15.29
CA TYR A 151 -4.25 -4.85 -14.99
C TYR A 151 -3.00 -4.01 -15.26
N ALA A 152 -3.14 -2.67 -15.22
CA ALA A 152 -2.01 -1.77 -15.30
C ALA A 152 -0.98 -2.10 -14.20
N THR A 153 0.29 -2.14 -14.58
CA THR A 153 1.38 -2.40 -13.64
C THR A 153 1.67 -1.17 -12.78
N ALA A 154 2.36 -1.37 -11.66
CA ALA A 154 2.71 -0.28 -10.74
C ALA A 154 3.53 0.84 -11.41
N PHE A 155 4.30 0.52 -12.46
CA PHE A 155 5.07 1.52 -13.23
C PHE A 155 4.21 2.33 -14.21
N GLU A 156 3.02 1.85 -14.54
CA GLU A 156 2.07 2.52 -15.44
C GLU A 156 1.10 3.44 -14.69
N VAL A 157 1.01 3.28 -13.37
CA VAL A 157 0.20 4.14 -12.50
C VAL A 157 1.02 5.35 -12.06
N GLU A 158 0.46 6.56 -12.23
CA GLU A 158 1.15 7.78 -11.76
C GLU A 158 1.34 7.76 -10.24
N PRO A 159 2.55 8.07 -9.74
CA PRO A 159 2.87 8.08 -8.31
C PRO A 159 1.94 8.95 -7.44
N SER A 160 1.40 10.02 -8.02
CA SER A 160 0.42 10.90 -7.35
C SER A 160 -0.82 10.14 -6.87
N TRP A 161 -1.32 9.18 -7.64
CA TRP A 161 -2.46 8.36 -7.23
C TRP A 161 -2.16 7.46 -6.04
N LEU A 162 -0.94 6.93 -5.95
CA LEU A 162 -0.50 6.14 -4.79
C LEU A 162 -0.47 7.02 -3.53
N VAL A 163 0.03 8.24 -3.66
CA VAL A 163 0.06 9.22 -2.57
C VAL A 163 -1.36 9.61 -2.14
N GLU A 164 -2.27 9.89 -3.08
CA GLU A 164 -3.66 10.23 -2.78
C GLU A 164 -4.39 9.09 -2.07
N CYS A 165 -4.24 7.85 -2.55
CA CYS A 165 -4.80 6.68 -1.89
C CYS A 165 -4.24 6.50 -0.48
N ALA A 166 -2.93 6.69 -0.29
CA ALA A 166 -2.27 6.59 1.00
C ALA A 166 -2.76 7.68 1.97
N SER A 167 -2.94 8.92 1.49
CA SER A 167 -3.48 10.02 2.27
C SER A 167 -4.88 9.71 2.80
N ARG A 168 -5.76 9.19 1.95
CA ARG A 168 -7.12 8.82 2.36
C ARG A 168 -7.16 7.70 3.39
N ARG A 169 -6.18 6.79 3.36
CA ARG A 169 -6.04 5.73 4.37
C ARG A 169 -5.45 6.22 5.68
N GLN A 170 -4.54 7.20 5.63
CA GLN A 170 -3.73 7.63 6.78
C GLN A 170 -4.56 8.07 7.98
N LYS A 171 -5.70 8.73 7.76
CA LYS A 171 -6.59 9.17 8.84
C LYS A 171 -7.26 8.03 9.63
N TRP A 172 -7.21 6.80 9.11
CA TRP A 172 -7.78 5.60 9.75
C TRP A 172 -6.74 4.73 10.43
N ILE A 173 -5.47 5.11 10.36
CA ILE A 173 -4.33 4.33 10.81
C ILE A 173 -3.66 5.08 11.96
N ASP A 174 -3.50 4.42 13.10
CA ASP A 174 -2.82 5.00 14.25
C ASP A 174 -1.29 4.91 14.17
N GLN A 175 -0.77 4.07 13.27
CA GLN A 175 0.66 4.00 12.96
C GLN A 175 0.98 4.61 11.59
N ALA A 176 2.26 4.59 11.23
CA ALA A 176 2.70 4.86 9.87
C ALA A 176 2.29 3.73 8.92
N GLN A 177 2.23 4.01 7.64
CA GLN A 177 2.00 3.01 6.61
C GLN A 177 3.24 2.80 5.76
N SER A 178 3.49 1.56 5.36
CA SER A 178 4.44 1.27 4.29
C SER A 178 3.83 1.69 2.96
N LEU A 179 4.59 2.38 2.13
CA LEU A 179 4.17 2.80 0.80
C LEU A 179 5.33 2.61 -0.18
N ASN A 180 5.13 1.75 -1.17
CA ASN A 180 6.06 1.58 -2.27
C ASN A 180 5.65 2.52 -3.41
N ILE A 181 6.57 3.37 -3.83
CA ILE A 181 6.36 4.25 -4.99
C ILE A 181 7.17 3.71 -6.15
N TYR A 182 6.47 3.31 -7.19
CA TYR A 182 7.04 2.86 -8.46
C TYR A 182 7.05 4.05 -9.42
N MET A 183 8.19 4.26 -10.08
CA MET A 183 8.36 5.44 -10.91
C MET A 183 9.02 5.08 -12.24
N SER A 184 8.25 5.15 -13.30
CA SER A 184 8.76 5.07 -14.65
C SER A 184 9.37 6.41 -15.06
N GLY A 185 10.55 6.40 -15.72
CA GLY A 185 11.23 7.61 -16.13
C GLY A 185 11.58 8.53 -14.95
N ALA A 186 12.20 7.96 -13.91
CA ALA A 186 12.55 8.70 -12.69
C ALA A 186 13.44 9.91 -13.01
N SER A 187 13.06 11.08 -12.47
CA SER A 187 13.86 12.30 -12.49
C SER A 187 13.85 12.95 -11.10
N GLY A 188 14.89 13.76 -10.82
CA GLY A 188 14.96 14.47 -9.54
C GLY A 188 13.73 15.34 -9.30
N LYS A 189 13.22 16.00 -10.34
CA LYS A 189 11.99 16.81 -10.25
C LYS A 189 10.76 15.96 -9.92
N LYS A 190 10.53 14.87 -10.65
CA LYS A 190 9.37 13.98 -10.43
C LYS A 190 9.40 13.41 -9.01
N LEU A 191 10.57 13.09 -8.51
CA LEU A 191 10.78 12.60 -7.15
C LEU A 191 10.45 13.68 -6.12
N ASP A 192 11.00 14.89 -6.28
CA ASP A 192 10.77 16.04 -5.41
C ASP A 192 9.28 16.40 -5.35
N ASP A 193 8.62 16.49 -6.51
CA ASP A 193 7.18 16.77 -6.60
C ASP A 193 6.35 15.71 -5.86
N THR A 194 6.71 14.42 -5.98
CA THR A 194 6.04 13.32 -5.29
C THR A 194 6.21 13.40 -3.77
N TYR A 195 7.41 13.71 -3.28
CA TYR A 195 7.66 13.87 -1.84
C TYR A 195 6.95 15.09 -1.26
N LYS A 196 6.93 16.22 -1.99
CA LYS A 196 6.20 17.41 -1.59
C LYS A 196 4.70 17.15 -1.50
N LEU A 197 4.15 16.44 -2.50
CA LEU A 197 2.75 16.02 -2.47
C LEU A 197 2.47 15.14 -1.25
N ALA A 198 3.29 14.12 -0.99
CA ALA A 198 3.14 13.25 0.16
C ALA A 198 3.17 14.02 1.49
N TRP A 199 4.04 15.02 1.60
CA TRP A 199 4.10 15.89 2.78
C TRP A 199 2.83 16.74 2.93
N LEU A 200 2.37 17.39 1.85
CA LEU A 200 1.13 18.18 1.85
C LEU A 200 -0.10 17.33 2.19
N ARG A 201 -0.13 16.07 1.72
CA ARG A 201 -1.18 15.09 1.99
C ARG A 201 -1.09 14.45 3.38
N GLY A 202 -0.23 14.94 4.25
CA GLY A 202 -0.16 14.57 5.66
C GLY A 202 0.29 13.14 5.92
N LEU A 203 1.04 12.54 5.01
CA LEU A 203 1.46 11.15 5.17
C LEU A 203 2.49 10.98 6.30
N LYS A 204 2.30 9.94 7.10
CA LYS A 204 3.25 9.41 8.08
C LYS A 204 3.89 8.18 7.47
N LEU A 205 4.99 8.35 6.73
CA LEU A 205 5.53 7.30 5.88
C LEU A 205 6.81 6.67 6.40
N SER A 206 6.91 5.34 6.15
CA SER A 206 8.14 4.73 5.69
C SER A 206 8.02 4.57 4.18
N LEU A 207 8.67 5.41 3.40
CA LEU A 207 8.59 5.44 1.95
C LEU A 207 9.72 4.63 1.35
N ILE A 208 9.37 3.63 0.52
CA ILE A 208 10.33 2.92 -0.32
C ILE A 208 10.13 3.42 -1.74
N HIS A 209 11.19 3.99 -2.32
CA HIS A 209 11.20 4.41 -3.71
C HIS A 209 11.81 3.32 -4.58
N ILE A 210 11.06 2.87 -5.59
CA ILE A 210 11.52 1.88 -6.58
C ILE A 210 11.46 2.55 -7.94
N SER A 211 12.64 2.77 -8.54
CA SER A 211 12.74 3.20 -9.93
C SER A 211 12.69 1.98 -10.84
N GLU A 212 12.13 2.16 -12.05
CA GLU A 212 12.21 1.14 -13.09
C GLU A 212 13.69 0.78 -13.35
N PRO A 213 14.06 -0.50 -13.34
CA PRO A 213 15.42 -0.89 -13.64
C PRO A 213 15.79 -0.41 -15.05
N THR A 214 16.86 0.35 -15.14
CA THR A 214 17.39 0.77 -16.44
C THR A 214 17.66 -0.49 -17.24
N ARG A 215 16.99 -0.66 -18.38
CA ARG A 215 17.29 -1.76 -19.30
C ARG A 215 18.77 -1.65 -19.64
N LEU A 216 19.61 -2.50 -19.05
CA LEU A 216 20.94 -2.73 -19.56
C LEU A 216 20.75 -3.14 -21.02
N ARG A 217 21.14 -2.28 -21.96
CA ARG A 217 21.20 -2.65 -23.37
C ARG A 217 22.01 -3.95 -23.40
N ARG A 218 21.37 -5.05 -23.73
CA ARG A 218 22.09 -6.25 -24.13
C ARG A 218 22.86 -5.86 -25.39
N ILE A 219 24.17 -5.72 -25.20
CA ILE A 219 25.14 -5.64 -26.29
C ILE A 219 25.20 -7.02 -26.95
#